data_ac2e3505009fb8ea41bce8a402dae141
#
_entry.id   ac2e3505009fb8ea41bce8a402dae141
#
_cell.length_a   1.000
_cell.length_b   1.000
_cell.length_c   1.000
_cell.angle_alpha   90.00
_cell.angle_beta   90.00
_cell.angle_gamma   90.00
#
_symmetry.space_group_name_H-M   'P 1'
#
loop_
_entity.id
_entity.type
_entity.pdbx_description
1 polymer ?
#
loop_
_entity_poly.entity_id
_entity_poly.type
_entity_poly.pdbx_seq_one_letter_code
_entity_poly.pdbx_strand_id
1 'polypeptide(L)'
;MDVLDIKTFVPSKDYEASKSFYSEIGFKYESINDDLTLFENGDCFFLLQRFYNEDLAKNFMLQICVSDVYDAYELCAKSEHKTKITPVQQEAWGKVFYLWGPVGELLHITQLGS
;
A
#
# COMPACT_ATOMS: atom_id res chain seq x y z
N MET A 1 14.75 -22.13 -12.34
CA MET A 1 13.63 -21.33 -12.88
C MET A 1 14.08 -19.90 -13.14
N ASP A 2 13.59 -19.31 -14.21
CA ASP A 2 13.85 -17.90 -14.49
C ASP A 2 12.66 -17.09 -14.01
N VAL A 3 12.86 -16.31 -12.96
CA VAL A 3 11.79 -15.47 -12.40
C VAL A 3 11.70 -14.17 -13.22
N LEU A 4 10.54 -13.91 -13.80
CA LEU A 4 10.31 -12.68 -14.59
C LEU A 4 9.71 -11.55 -13.77
N ASP A 5 8.97 -11.89 -12.71
CA ASP A 5 8.33 -10.93 -11.85
C ASP A 5 7.83 -11.62 -10.59
N ILE A 6 7.62 -10.84 -9.54
CA ILE A 6 6.98 -11.30 -8.31
C ILE A 6 5.92 -10.27 -7.93
N LYS A 7 4.69 -10.74 -7.76
CA LYS A 7 3.59 -9.87 -7.29
C LYS A 7 3.03 -10.40 -5.98
N THR A 8 2.68 -9.49 -5.09
CA THR A 8 1.97 -9.84 -3.86
C THR A 8 0.48 -9.65 -4.06
N PHE A 9 -0.32 -10.40 -3.29
CA PHE A 9 -1.77 -10.26 -3.24
C PHE A 9 -2.14 -9.55 -1.94
N VAL A 10 -2.85 -8.43 -2.07
CA VAL A 10 -3.32 -7.64 -0.94
C VAL A 10 -4.77 -8.03 -0.66
N PRO A 11 -5.09 -8.44 0.57
CA PRO A 11 -6.47 -8.83 0.91
C PRO A 11 -7.39 -7.61 1.00
N SER A 12 -8.68 -7.83 0.78
CA SER A 12 -9.70 -6.80 1.01
C SER A 12 -10.94 -7.40 1.63
N LYS A 13 -11.54 -6.66 2.57
CA LYS A 13 -12.84 -6.99 3.16
C LYS A 13 -13.95 -6.22 2.45
N ASP A 14 -13.75 -4.93 2.25
CA ASP A 14 -14.55 -4.07 1.41
C ASP A 14 -13.71 -3.73 0.19
N TYR A 15 -13.96 -4.42 -0.90
CA TYR A 15 -13.14 -4.36 -2.12
C TYR A 15 -13.11 -2.93 -2.69
N GLU A 16 -14.26 -2.26 -2.74
CA GLU A 16 -14.35 -0.92 -3.30
C GLU A 16 -13.63 0.10 -2.41
N ALA A 17 -13.71 -0.04 -1.09
CA ALA A 17 -12.99 0.83 -0.15
C ALA A 17 -11.48 0.66 -0.33
N SER A 18 -10.99 -0.57 -0.48
CA SER A 18 -9.57 -0.84 -0.69
C SER A 18 -9.10 -0.30 -2.04
N LYS A 19 -9.90 -0.45 -3.10
CA LYS A 19 -9.58 0.16 -4.40
C LYS A 19 -9.45 1.68 -4.29
N SER A 20 -10.39 2.32 -3.61
CA SER A 20 -10.35 3.76 -3.39
C SER A 20 -9.13 4.19 -2.59
N PHE A 21 -8.80 3.44 -1.53
CA PHE A 21 -7.63 3.72 -0.71
C PHE A 21 -6.35 3.76 -1.54
N TYR A 22 -6.08 2.71 -2.33
CA TYR A 22 -4.84 2.64 -3.11
C TYR A 22 -4.82 3.67 -4.24
N SER A 23 -5.97 4.02 -4.81
CA SER A 23 -6.06 5.12 -5.78
C SER A 23 -5.75 6.45 -5.13
N GLU A 24 -6.25 6.69 -3.91
CA GLU A 24 -6.03 7.93 -3.16
C GLU A 24 -4.55 8.16 -2.84
N ILE A 25 -3.81 7.10 -2.59
CA ILE A 25 -2.38 7.20 -2.27
C ILE A 25 -1.46 7.14 -3.50
N GLY A 26 -2.03 7.20 -4.70
CA GLY A 26 -1.26 7.44 -5.91
C GLY A 26 -1.11 6.28 -6.87
N PHE A 27 -1.78 5.16 -6.66
CA PHE A 27 -1.72 4.02 -7.59
C PHE A 27 -2.78 4.14 -8.67
N LYS A 28 -2.43 3.73 -9.89
CA LYS A 28 -3.38 3.51 -10.97
C LYS A 28 -3.81 2.05 -10.94
N TYR A 29 -4.97 1.74 -11.48
CA TYR A 29 -5.42 0.36 -11.47
C TYR A 29 -6.09 -0.07 -12.77
N GLU A 30 -6.08 -1.39 -12.98
CA GLU A 30 -6.76 -2.05 -14.09
C GLU A 30 -7.44 -3.31 -13.55
N SER A 31 -8.73 -3.45 -13.80
CA SER A 31 -9.47 -4.63 -13.39
C SER A 31 -9.06 -5.83 -14.23
N ILE A 32 -8.67 -6.93 -13.57
CA ILE A 32 -8.37 -8.20 -14.25
C ILE A 32 -9.68 -8.99 -14.42
N ASN A 33 -10.45 -9.10 -13.33
CA ASN A 33 -11.76 -9.73 -13.30
C ASN A 33 -12.55 -9.19 -12.10
N ASP A 34 -13.70 -9.79 -11.79
CA ASP A 34 -14.55 -9.32 -10.69
C ASP A 34 -13.88 -9.39 -9.32
N ASP A 35 -12.87 -10.25 -9.16
CA ASP A 35 -12.25 -10.55 -7.88
C ASP A 35 -10.81 -10.06 -7.76
N LEU A 36 -10.25 -9.48 -8.83
CA LEU A 36 -8.83 -9.16 -8.90
C LEU A 36 -8.59 -7.87 -9.66
N THR A 37 -7.81 -6.96 -9.06
CA THR A 37 -7.42 -5.68 -9.66
C THR A 37 -5.91 -5.53 -9.59
N LEU A 38 -5.29 -5.17 -10.70
CA LEU A 38 -3.86 -4.86 -10.77
C LEU A 38 -3.67 -3.39 -10.45
N PHE A 39 -2.81 -3.10 -9.47
CA PHE A 39 -2.41 -1.74 -9.12
C PHE A 39 -0.97 -1.50 -9.55
N GLU A 40 -0.70 -0.29 -10.04
CA GLU A 40 0.64 0.08 -10.51
C GLU A 40 1.01 1.50 -10.10
N ASN A 41 2.30 1.72 -9.88
CA ASN A 41 2.91 3.03 -9.74
C ASN A 41 4.34 2.89 -10.26
N GLY A 42 4.66 3.57 -11.38
CA GLY A 42 5.93 3.35 -12.08
C GLY A 42 6.04 1.89 -12.52
N ASP A 43 7.16 1.26 -12.18
CA ASP A 43 7.41 -0.15 -12.50
C ASP A 43 7.04 -1.09 -11.34
N CYS A 44 6.30 -0.59 -10.36
CA CYS A 44 5.90 -1.36 -9.19
C CYS A 44 4.42 -1.77 -9.29
N PHE A 45 4.14 -3.02 -8.96
CA PHE A 45 2.80 -3.60 -9.12
C PHE A 45 2.44 -4.44 -7.91
N PHE A 46 1.15 -4.52 -7.63
CA PHE A 46 0.58 -5.53 -6.75
C PHE A 46 -0.86 -5.85 -7.19
N LEU A 47 -1.40 -6.91 -6.64
CA LEU A 47 -2.76 -7.35 -6.95
C LEU A 47 -3.65 -7.20 -5.72
N LEU A 48 -4.77 -6.52 -5.86
CA LEU A 48 -5.81 -6.46 -4.84
C LEU A 48 -6.81 -7.57 -5.12
N GLN A 49 -7.10 -8.38 -4.12
CA GLN A 49 -8.03 -9.50 -4.27
C GLN A 49 -9.27 -9.32 -3.40
N ARG A 50 -10.39 -9.80 -3.92
CA ARG A 50 -11.66 -9.88 -3.18
C ARG A 50 -11.63 -11.14 -2.31
N PHE A 51 -10.74 -11.11 -1.34
CA PHE A 51 -10.57 -12.21 -0.38
C PHE A 51 -10.10 -11.60 0.93
N TYR A 52 -10.69 -12.06 2.02
CA TYR A 52 -10.32 -11.56 3.33
C TYR A 52 -10.09 -12.70 4.30
N ASN A 53 -8.96 -12.67 4.98
CA ASN A 53 -8.65 -13.50 6.13
C ASN A 53 -8.08 -12.56 7.19
N GLU A 54 -8.72 -12.49 8.33
CA GLU A 54 -8.37 -11.52 9.37
C GLU A 54 -6.92 -11.67 9.84
N ASP A 55 -6.46 -12.90 10.05
CA ASP A 55 -5.11 -13.16 10.53
C ASP A 55 -4.06 -12.72 9.50
N LEU A 56 -4.29 -13.00 8.23
CA LEU A 56 -3.40 -12.56 7.16
C LEU A 56 -3.42 -11.05 6.98
N ALA A 57 -4.60 -10.44 7.02
CA ALA A 57 -4.75 -9.00 6.81
C ALA A 57 -4.05 -8.20 7.91
N LYS A 58 -4.19 -8.61 9.16
CA LYS A 58 -3.58 -7.91 10.30
C LYS A 58 -2.08 -8.09 10.39
N ASN A 59 -1.55 -9.14 9.78
CA ASN A 59 -0.10 -9.41 9.76
C ASN A 59 0.56 -9.03 8.44
N PHE A 60 -0.19 -8.49 7.51
CA PHE A 60 0.31 -8.10 6.20
C PHE A 60 1.03 -6.76 6.28
N MET A 61 2.24 -6.72 5.74
CA MET A 61 3.05 -5.50 5.68
C MET A 61 3.66 -5.33 4.30
N LEU A 62 3.74 -4.07 3.85
CA LEU A 62 4.49 -3.68 2.66
C LEU A 62 5.42 -2.54 3.01
N GLN A 63 6.63 -2.55 2.45
CA GLN A 63 7.46 -1.36 2.42
C GLN A 63 7.29 -0.71 1.05
N ILE A 64 6.85 0.54 1.04
CA ILE A 64 6.71 1.34 -0.16
C ILE A 64 7.79 2.41 -0.12
N CYS A 65 8.83 2.26 -0.94
CA CYS A 65 9.92 3.21 -1.01
C CYS A 65 9.55 4.35 -1.94
N VAL A 66 9.70 5.58 -1.45
CA VAL A 66 9.32 6.80 -2.16
C VAL A 66 10.50 7.75 -2.26
N SER A 67 10.46 8.65 -3.24
CA SER A 67 11.52 9.64 -3.42
C SER A 67 11.45 10.78 -2.41
N ASP A 68 10.26 11.14 -1.96
CA ASP A 68 10.05 12.22 -0.99
C ASP A 68 8.96 11.81 0.01
N VAL A 69 9.38 11.50 1.23
CA VAL A 69 8.48 11.01 2.28
C VAL A 69 7.48 12.07 2.75
N TYR A 70 7.85 13.35 2.66
CA TYR A 70 6.95 14.43 3.10
C TYR A 70 5.82 14.67 2.10
N ASP A 71 6.13 14.62 0.81
CA ASP A 71 5.09 14.69 -0.23
C ASP A 71 4.15 13.48 -0.12
N ALA A 72 4.73 12.30 0.11
CA ALA A 72 3.94 11.08 0.32
C ALA A 72 3.05 11.20 1.55
N TYR A 73 3.57 11.76 2.64
CA TYR A 73 2.78 11.97 3.87
C TYR A 73 1.59 12.88 3.61
N GLU A 74 1.81 14.01 2.94
CA GLU A 74 0.72 14.95 2.65
C GLU A 74 -0.38 14.30 1.81
N LEU A 75 0.01 13.51 0.82
CA LEU A 75 -0.94 12.76 -0.02
C LEU A 75 -1.73 11.75 0.80
N CYS A 76 -1.02 10.91 1.56
CA CYS A 76 -1.63 9.84 2.34
C CYS A 76 -2.52 10.35 3.47
N ALA A 77 -2.14 11.48 4.09
CA ALA A 77 -2.93 12.08 5.16
C ALA A 77 -4.33 12.50 4.72
N LYS A 78 -4.51 12.79 3.42
CA LYS A 78 -5.80 13.16 2.84
C LYS A 78 -6.69 11.98 2.52
N SER A 79 -6.17 10.75 2.59
CA SER A 79 -6.96 9.55 2.28
C SER A 79 -8.14 9.42 3.25
N GLU A 80 -9.34 9.22 2.71
CA GLU A 80 -10.54 8.99 3.51
C GLU A 80 -10.68 7.55 3.95
N HIS A 81 -9.97 6.63 3.31
CA HIS A 81 -10.11 5.19 3.53
C HIS A 81 -8.99 4.60 4.40
N LYS A 82 -8.00 5.39 4.81
CA LYS A 82 -6.99 4.91 5.75
C LYS A 82 -7.61 4.73 7.13
N THR A 83 -7.10 3.78 7.90
CA THR A 83 -7.56 3.59 9.29
C THR A 83 -6.67 4.32 10.28
N LYS A 84 -5.38 4.51 9.96
CA LYS A 84 -4.44 5.18 10.84
C LYS A 84 -3.23 5.68 10.05
N ILE A 85 -2.61 6.75 10.51
CA ILE A 85 -1.34 7.27 9.98
C ILE A 85 -0.51 7.81 11.15
N THR A 86 0.81 7.63 11.08
CA THR A 86 1.76 8.20 12.06
C THR A 86 2.54 9.35 11.44
N PRO A 87 3.12 10.25 12.26
CA PRO A 87 4.03 11.27 11.75
C PRO A 87 5.29 10.65 11.15
N VAL A 88 5.97 11.40 10.28
CA VAL A 88 7.27 11.00 9.75
C VAL A 88 8.30 10.94 10.87
N GLN A 89 9.07 9.86 10.92
CA GLN A 89 10.13 9.62 11.89
C GLN A 89 11.48 9.50 11.18
N GLN A 90 12.53 10.02 11.81
CA GLN A 90 13.90 9.87 11.32
C GLN A 90 14.51 8.64 11.95
N GLU A 91 15.03 7.74 11.10
CA GLU A 91 15.76 6.56 11.50
C GLU A 91 17.20 6.62 10.97
N ALA A 92 18.07 5.73 11.45
CA ALA A 92 19.46 5.69 10.99
C ALA A 92 19.58 5.41 9.49
N TRP A 93 18.63 4.67 8.94
CA TRP A 93 18.63 4.23 7.54
C TRP A 93 17.75 5.08 6.62
N GLY A 94 17.03 6.06 7.15
CA GLY A 94 16.16 6.92 6.36
C GLY A 94 15.01 7.50 7.16
N LYS A 95 13.95 7.84 6.47
CA LYS A 95 12.74 8.41 7.06
C LYS A 95 11.55 7.52 6.73
N VAL A 96 10.63 7.40 7.69
CA VAL A 96 9.47 6.51 7.53
C VAL A 96 8.25 7.09 8.23
N PHE A 97 7.07 6.84 7.67
CA PHE A 97 5.82 6.90 8.41
C PHE A 97 5.03 5.63 8.16
N TYR A 98 4.12 5.33 9.08
CA TYR A 98 3.29 4.14 9.01
C TYR A 98 1.88 4.53 8.63
N LEU A 99 1.31 3.75 7.72
CA LEU A 99 -0.03 3.96 7.18
C LEU A 99 -0.77 2.63 7.20
N TRP A 100 -1.96 2.62 7.79
CA TRP A 100 -2.79 1.42 7.81
C TRP A 100 -3.95 1.57 6.83
N GLY A 101 -4.11 0.59 5.98
CA GLY A 101 -5.18 0.54 5.02
C GLY A 101 -6.49 -0.01 5.61
N PRO A 102 -7.52 -0.16 4.77
CA PRO A 102 -8.88 -0.50 5.22
C PRO A 102 -9.02 -1.83 5.94
N VAL A 103 -8.14 -2.80 5.70
CA VAL A 103 -8.20 -4.10 6.38
C VAL A 103 -7.20 -4.23 7.52
N GLY A 104 -6.52 -3.13 7.87
CA GLY A 104 -5.49 -3.13 8.91
C GLY A 104 -4.10 -3.50 8.41
N GLU A 105 -3.93 -3.61 7.11
CA GLU A 105 -2.62 -3.85 6.51
C GLU A 105 -1.70 -2.67 6.78
N LEU A 106 -0.44 -2.96 7.12
CA LEU A 106 0.55 -1.95 7.49
C LEU A 106 1.46 -1.63 6.32
N LEU A 107 1.49 -0.36 5.95
CA LEU A 107 2.37 0.16 4.91
C LEU A 107 3.47 1.00 5.57
N HIS A 108 4.73 0.61 5.33
CA HIS A 108 5.91 1.38 5.73
C HIS A 108 6.27 2.29 4.56
N ILE A 109 5.86 3.56 4.61
CA ILE A 109 6.17 4.52 3.56
C ILE A 109 7.54 5.11 3.88
N THR A 110 8.52 4.82 3.06
CA THR A 110 9.93 4.94 3.41
C THR A 110 10.72 5.72 2.36
N GLN A 111 11.52 6.67 2.81
CA GLN A 111 12.55 7.30 1.99
C GLN A 111 13.89 6.83 2.52
N LEU A 112 14.53 5.92 1.80
CA LEU A 112 15.84 5.40 2.19
C LEU A 112 16.93 6.44 2.01
N GLY A 113 17.99 6.33 2.82
CA GLY A 113 19.11 7.25 2.81
C GLY A 113 19.06 8.21 3.98
N SER A 114 20.20 8.68 4.42
CA SER A 114 20.37 9.57 5.55
C SER A 114 20.36 11.05 5.16
#